data_d345edd365e1b718a8a96587d64a441c
#
_entry.id   d345edd365e1b718a8a96587d64a441c
#
_cell.length_a   1.000
_cell.length_b   1.000
_cell.length_c   1.000
_cell.angle_alpha   90.00
_cell.angle_beta   90.00
_cell.angle_gamma   90.00
#
_symmetry.space_group_name_H-M   'P 1'
#
loop_
_entity.id
_entity.type
_entity.pdbx_description
1 polymer ?
#
loop_
_entity_poly.entity_id
_entity_poly.type
_entity_poly.pdbx_seq_one_letter_code
_entity_poly.pdbx_strand_id
1 'polypeptide(L)'
;MATAAKKNSSHTEVKIGISDSTHELNFICSSSQADVIAAVNNAIKGSSVLSLSDTKGREILVPFNKINYVEVGESSERRVGFATE
;
A
#
# COMPACT_ATOMS: atom_id res chain seq x y z
N MET A 1 15.20 1.34 18.31
CA MET A 1 14.66 0.84 18.89
C MET A 1 13.33 1.06 19.22
N ALA A 2 12.99 1.59 20.24
CA ALA A 2 11.66 1.77 20.61
C ALA A 2 10.89 2.32 19.49
N THR A 3 11.56 2.96 18.70
CA THR A 3 10.90 3.54 17.61
C THR A 3 10.22 2.58 16.74
N ALA A 4 10.76 1.44 16.68
CA ALA A 4 10.19 0.47 15.82
C ALA A 4 8.76 0.20 16.21
N ALA A 5 8.50 0.27 17.44
CA ALA A 5 7.17 -0.02 17.87
C ALA A 5 6.20 0.94 17.26
N LYS A 6 6.62 2.13 17.08
CA LYS A 6 5.75 3.05 16.54
C LYS A 6 5.43 2.71 15.16
N LYS A 7 6.35 2.22 14.46
CA LYS A 7 6.09 1.88 13.15
C LYS A 7 5.08 0.87 13.07
N ASN A 8 5.01 0.01 14.00
CA ASN A 8 4.06 -1.04 13.96
C ASN A 8 2.66 -0.56 13.94
N SER A 9 2.42 0.57 14.50
CA SER A 9 1.07 1.02 14.55
C SER A 9 0.73 1.82 13.30
N SER A 10 1.65 1.98 12.43
CA SER A 10 1.40 2.72 11.22
C SER A 10 1.07 1.80 10.09
N HIS A 11 -0.08 1.98 9.53
CA HIS A 11 -0.46 1.22 8.36
C HIS A 11 -0.60 2.21 7.23
N THR A 12 -0.43 1.74 6.02
CA THR A 12 -0.46 2.58 4.85
C THR A 12 -1.61 2.17 3.96
N GLU A 13 -2.43 3.12 3.61
CA GLU A 13 -3.53 2.83 2.71
C GLU A 13 -3.01 3.01 1.29
N VAL A 14 -3.27 2.04 0.44
CA VAL A 14 -2.79 2.07 -0.92
C VAL A 14 -3.95 1.91 -1.88
N LYS A 15 -4.02 2.78 -2.88
CA LYS A 15 -5.02 2.68 -3.91
C LYS A 15 -4.29 2.64 -5.23
N ILE A 16 -4.59 1.66 -6.05
CA ILE A 16 -3.92 1.50 -7.33
C ILE A 16 -4.97 1.48 -8.43
N GLY A 17 -4.89 2.43 -9.33
CA GLY A 17 -5.77 2.45 -10.48
C GLY A 17 -5.19 1.56 -11.57
N ILE A 18 -6.04 0.73 -12.15
CA ILE A 18 -5.61 -0.22 -13.16
C ILE A 18 -5.89 0.35 -14.54
N SER A 19 -4.88 0.27 -15.40
CA SER A 19 -4.99 0.80 -16.75
C SER A 19 -6.05 0.08 -17.55
N ASP A 20 -6.73 0.81 -18.37
CA ASP A 20 -7.76 0.26 -19.25
C ASP A 20 -8.90 -0.38 -18.50
N SER A 21 -9.16 0.10 -17.31
CA SER A 21 -10.20 -0.47 -16.49
C SER A 21 -10.70 0.63 -15.55
N THR A 22 -11.91 0.47 -15.04
CA THR A 22 -12.40 1.38 -14.05
C THR A 22 -12.14 0.83 -12.67
N HIS A 23 -11.47 -0.32 -12.58
CA HIS A 23 -11.20 -0.92 -11.29
C HIS A 23 -10.08 -0.20 -10.55
N GLU A 24 -10.20 -0.20 -9.25
CA GLU A 24 -9.20 0.38 -8.41
C GLU A 24 -8.97 -0.60 -7.27
N LEU A 25 -7.73 -0.92 -6.99
CA LEU A 25 -7.40 -1.80 -5.88
C LEU A 25 -7.23 -0.92 -4.65
N ASN A 26 -7.77 -1.40 -3.54
CA ASN A 26 -7.76 -0.63 -2.32
C ASN A 26 -7.42 -1.57 -1.18
N PHE A 27 -6.35 -1.31 -0.48
CA PHE A 27 -5.94 -2.20 0.60
C PHE A 27 -5.02 -1.48 1.57
N ILE A 28 -4.80 -2.10 2.72
CA ILE A 28 -3.95 -1.53 3.75
C ILE A 28 -2.68 -2.38 3.84
N CYS A 29 -1.54 -1.73 3.73
CA CYS A 29 -0.26 -2.42 3.85
C CYS A 29 0.31 -2.23 5.23
N SER A 30 1.12 -3.17 5.65
CA SER A 30 1.81 -3.04 6.91
C SER A 30 3.15 -2.32 6.73
N SER A 31 3.52 -2.00 5.52
CA SER A 31 4.75 -1.27 5.25
C SER A 31 4.54 0.22 5.41
N SER A 32 5.61 0.96 5.59
CA SER A 32 5.51 2.40 5.71
C SER A 32 5.21 3.02 4.35
N GLN A 33 4.79 4.26 4.34
CA GLN A 33 4.52 4.95 3.09
C GLN A 33 5.80 5.01 2.25
N ALA A 34 6.92 5.29 2.88
CA ALA A 34 8.16 5.39 2.14
C ALA A 34 8.52 4.06 1.48
N ASP A 35 8.28 2.97 2.17
CA ASP A 35 8.58 1.66 1.63
C ASP A 35 7.67 1.34 0.45
N VAL A 36 6.41 1.72 0.54
CA VAL A 36 5.48 1.46 -0.55
C VAL A 36 5.88 2.28 -1.77
N ILE A 37 6.22 3.54 -1.56
CA ILE A 37 6.62 4.41 -2.65
C ILE A 37 7.88 3.87 -3.31
N ALA A 38 8.83 3.41 -2.52
CA ALA A 38 10.05 2.86 -3.08
C ALA A 38 9.77 1.61 -3.91
N ALA A 39 8.87 0.76 -3.42
CA ALA A 39 8.52 -0.45 -4.15
C ALA A 39 7.87 -0.11 -5.49
N VAL A 40 7.00 0.88 -5.50
CA VAL A 40 6.33 1.29 -6.73
C VAL A 40 7.35 1.83 -7.72
N ASN A 41 8.22 2.70 -7.25
CA ASN A 41 9.22 3.29 -8.13
C ASN A 41 10.15 2.23 -8.70
N ASN A 42 10.54 1.27 -7.88
CA ASN A 42 11.42 0.22 -8.35
C ASN A 42 10.74 -0.67 -9.38
N ALA A 43 9.45 -0.95 -9.18
CA ALA A 43 8.73 -1.76 -10.14
C ALA A 43 8.65 -1.05 -11.48
N ILE A 44 8.34 0.23 -11.45
CA ILE A 44 8.23 0.98 -12.69
C ILE A 44 9.56 1.13 -13.38
N LYS A 45 10.60 1.45 -12.63
CA LYS A 45 11.90 1.59 -13.23
C LYS A 45 12.41 0.29 -13.80
N GLY A 46 12.16 -0.80 -13.16
CA GLY A 46 12.65 -2.08 -13.59
C GLY A 46 11.71 -2.82 -14.54
N SER A 47 10.60 -2.22 -14.90
CA SER A 47 9.61 -2.86 -15.75
C SER A 47 9.24 -4.22 -15.17
N SER A 48 8.94 -4.24 -13.90
CA SER A 48 8.66 -5.49 -13.22
C SER A 48 7.31 -5.45 -12.52
N VAL A 49 7.03 -6.47 -11.72
CA VAL A 49 5.77 -6.56 -11.03
C VAL A 49 5.89 -5.91 -9.67
N LEU A 50 4.92 -5.08 -9.34
CA LEU A 50 4.84 -4.49 -8.02
C LEU A 50 4.25 -5.53 -7.08
N SER A 51 4.89 -5.77 -5.96
CA SER A 51 4.42 -6.76 -4.99
C SER A 51 4.27 -6.08 -3.65
N LEU A 52 3.08 -6.12 -3.09
CA LEU A 52 2.81 -5.53 -1.78
C LEU A 52 2.00 -6.50 -0.95
N SER A 53 2.23 -6.49 0.34
CA SER A 53 1.51 -7.39 1.25
C SER A 53 0.53 -6.58 2.06
N ASP A 54 -0.69 -7.05 2.18
CA ASP A 54 -1.66 -6.32 2.97
C ASP A 54 -1.66 -6.86 4.40
N THR A 55 -2.42 -6.22 5.27
CA THR A 55 -2.43 -6.58 6.67
C THR A 55 -3.21 -7.86 6.94
N LYS A 56 -3.86 -8.39 5.93
CA LYS A 56 -4.60 -9.63 6.09
C LYS A 56 -3.87 -10.82 5.54
N GLY A 57 -2.61 -10.65 5.23
CA GLY A 57 -1.80 -11.76 4.77
C GLY A 57 -1.87 -12.03 3.29
N ARG A 58 -2.50 -11.15 2.52
CA ARG A 58 -2.58 -11.35 1.08
C ARG A 58 -1.44 -10.61 0.41
N GLU A 59 -1.00 -11.13 -0.71
CA GLU A 59 0.02 -10.49 -1.47
C GLU A 59 -0.60 -9.96 -2.73
N ILE A 60 -0.44 -8.69 -3.00
CA ILE A 60 -1.02 -8.05 -4.17
C ILE A 60 0.08 -7.84 -5.20
N LEU A 61 -0.11 -8.39 -6.39
CA LEU A 61 0.87 -8.31 -7.45
C LEU A 61 0.27 -7.57 -8.63
N VAL A 62 0.93 -6.52 -9.06
CA VAL A 62 0.43 -5.72 -10.16
C VAL A 62 1.56 -5.49 -11.15
N PRO A 63 1.40 -5.89 -12.42
CA PRO A 63 2.42 -5.66 -13.42
C PRO A 63 2.59 -4.16 -13.64
N PHE A 64 3.81 -3.71 -13.84
CA PHE A 64 4.07 -2.29 -13.94
C PHE A 64 3.25 -1.62 -15.03
N ASN A 65 3.04 -2.32 -16.13
CA ASN A 65 2.33 -1.69 -17.24
C ASN A 65 0.82 -1.66 -17.08
N LYS A 66 0.32 -2.16 -15.97
CA LYS A 66 -1.10 -2.06 -15.68
C LYS A 66 -1.37 -1.01 -14.61
N ILE A 67 -0.34 -0.37 -14.11
CA ILE A 67 -0.52 0.64 -13.08
C ILE A 67 -0.81 1.97 -13.74
N ASN A 68 -1.98 2.51 -13.46
CA ASN A 68 -2.34 3.82 -13.96
C ASN A 68 -1.88 4.90 -13.00
N TYR A 69 -2.14 4.68 -11.71
CA TYR A 69 -1.68 5.58 -10.68
C TYR A 69 -1.65 4.81 -9.35
N VAL A 70 -0.92 5.34 -8.39
CA VAL A 70 -0.89 4.77 -7.07
C VAL A 70 -1.01 5.91 -6.08
N GLU A 71 -1.96 5.80 -5.16
CA GLU A 71 -2.11 6.77 -4.10
C GLU A 71 -1.70 6.12 -2.81
N VAL A 72 -0.86 6.77 -2.05
CA VAL A 72 -0.34 6.24 -0.81
C VAL A 72 -0.64 7.23 0.29
N GLY A 73 -1.27 6.77 1.34
CA GLY A 73 -1.61 7.66 2.44
C GLY A 73 -1.64 6.93 3.76
N GLU A 74 -1.89 7.68 4.80
CA GLU A 74 -1.95 7.10 6.10
C GLU A 74 -3.27 6.42 6.31
N SER A 75 -3.25 5.24 6.87
CA SER A 75 -4.49 4.51 7.11
C SER A 75 -5.21 5.08 8.31
N SER A 76 -6.52 5.16 8.22
CA SER A 76 -7.30 5.62 9.32
C SER A 76 -8.01 4.45 9.99
N GLU A 77 -7.64 3.25 9.61
CA GLU A 77 -8.26 2.09 10.16
C GLU A 77 -8.28 2.08 11.65
N ARG A 78 -7.19 2.43 12.26
CA ARG A 78 -7.09 2.40 13.65
C ARG A 78 -8.04 3.34 14.34
N ARG A 79 -8.24 4.49 13.78
CA ARG A 79 -9.10 5.43 14.39
C ARG A 79 -10.51 4.99 14.38
N VAL A 80 -10.90 4.28 13.42
CA VAL A 80 -12.24 3.83 13.35
C VAL A 80 -12.57 3.00 14.56
N GLY A 81 -11.74 2.08 14.88
CA GLY A 81 -12.02 1.25 16.01
C GLY A 81 -12.07 2.05 17.29
N PHE A 82 -11.23 3.03 17.35
CA PHE A 82 -11.17 3.78 18.51
C PHE A 82 -12.43 4.59 18.71
N ALA A 83 -12.90 5.12 17.68
CA ALA A 83 -14.04 5.94 17.78
C ALA A 83 -15.22 5.26 18.33
N THR A 84 -15.26 4.03 18.23
CA THR A 84 -16.40 3.39 18.75
C THR A 84 -16.52 3.54 20.19
N GLU A 85 -15.67 4.00 20.76
CA GLU A 85 -15.84 4.06 22.08
C GLU A 85 -16.19 5.03 22.53
#